data_9eadfab76d94ca45530b39c5d168d0fb
#
_entry.id   9eadfab76d94ca45530b39c5d168d0fb
#
_cell.length_a   1.000
_cell.length_b   1.000
_cell.length_c   1.000
_cell.angle_alpha   90.00
_cell.angle_beta   90.00
_cell.angle_gamma   90.00
#
_symmetry.space_group_name_H-M   'P 1'
#
loop_
_entity.id
_entity.type
_entity.pdbx_description
1 polymer ?
#
loop_
_entity_poly.entity_id
_entity_poly.type
_entity_poly.pdbx_seq_one_letter_code
_entity_poly.pdbx_strand_id
1 'polypeptide(L)'
;MVLNHLGLDISKTDMCDYLEKGSVGHTDPKEKFIGDPTDSNSYGCYSPVIVKAANKYLESKSSEYKAKDISGKKLDDLFSYIDDGKPVMVWGTVDCKDGSYTVSWTVNGKTVKWYSPEHCMVLVGYDDNNVWVADPMHGDVRSYKKSTFSDRYDKLGKQAVIIEK
;
A
#
# COMPACT_ATOMS: atom_id res chain seq x y z
N MET A 1 -9.84 -4.39 -3.77
CA MET A 1 -9.78 -5.38 -2.66
C MET A 1 -10.44 -4.82 -1.40
N VAL A 2 -9.83 -3.88 -0.65
CA VAL A 2 -10.41 -3.35 0.61
C VAL A 2 -11.78 -2.70 0.39
N LEU A 3 -11.95 -1.85 -0.62
CA LEU A 3 -13.24 -1.24 -0.94
C LEU A 3 -14.32 -2.28 -1.27
N ASN A 4 -13.98 -3.32 -2.03
CA ASN A 4 -14.93 -4.38 -2.34
C ASN A 4 -15.30 -5.22 -1.10
N HIS A 5 -14.36 -5.43 -0.17
CA HIS A 5 -14.65 -6.04 1.14
C HIS A 5 -15.67 -5.22 1.95
N LEU A 6 -15.66 -3.91 1.80
CA LEU A 6 -16.63 -3.00 2.44
C LEU A 6 -17.96 -2.87 1.66
N GLY A 7 -18.17 -3.67 0.62
CA GLY A 7 -19.38 -3.65 -0.21
C GLY A 7 -19.42 -2.51 -1.24
N LEU A 8 -18.28 -1.85 -1.49
CA LEU A 8 -18.15 -0.79 -2.47
C LEU A 8 -17.54 -1.39 -3.75
N ASP A 9 -18.41 -1.71 -4.70
CA ASP A 9 -17.99 -2.36 -5.96
C ASP A 9 -17.26 -1.35 -6.86
N ILE A 10 -15.96 -1.58 -7.03
CA ILE A 10 -15.10 -0.81 -7.94
C ILE A 10 -14.02 -1.72 -8.53
N SER A 11 -13.80 -1.59 -9.83
CA SER A 11 -12.70 -2.29 -10.50
C SER A 11 -11.34 -1.65 -10.18
N LYS A 12 -10.25 -2.42 -10.32
CA LYS A 12 -8.90 -1.89 -10.16
C LYS A 12 -8.56 -0.82 -11.19
N THR A 13 -9.12 -0.94 -12.39
CA THR A 13 -8.93 0.04 -13.49
C THR A 13 -9.64 1.35 -13.19
N ASP A 14 -10.86 1.30 -12.67
CA ASP A 14 -11.61 2.51 -12.32
C ASP A 14 -10.94 3.26 -11.14
N MET A 15 -10.30 2.52 -10.21
CA MET A 15 -9.51 3.16 -9.15
C MET A 15 -8.31 3.96 -9.68
N CYS A 16 -7.77 3.60 -10.85
CA CYS A 16 -6.68 4.37 -11.46
C CYS A 16 -7.05 5.79 -11.83
N ASP A 17 -8.34 6.08 -12.08
CA ASP A 17 -8.84 7.42 -12.40
C ASP A 17 -8.79 8.38 -11.21
N TYR A 18 -8.73 7.85 -9.99
CA TYR A 18 -8.60 8.63 -8.76
C TYR A 18 -7.14 8.91 -8.38
N LEU A 19 -6.17 8.25 -9.03
CA LEU A 19 -4.74 8.43 -8.78
C LEU A 19 -4.17 9.62 -9.56
N GLU A 20 -3.49 10.52 -8.89
CA GLU A 20 -2.63 11.48 -9.55
C GLU A 20 -1.32 10.80 -9.97
N LYS A 21 -0.94 10.99 -11.23
CA LYS A 21 0.24 10.37 -11.83
C LYS A 21 1.38 11.37 -11.98
N GLY A 22 2.59 10.89 -11.84
CA GLY A 22 3.82 11.66 -12.04
C GLY A 22 4.92 10.80 -12.65
N SER A 23 6.11 11.39 -12.84
CA SER A 23 7.24 10.69 -13.46
C SER A 23 8.41 10.56 -12.49
N VAL A 24 9.20 9.50 -12.67
CA VAL A 24 10.48 9.32 -11.99
C VAL A 24 11.41 10.52 -12.27
N GLY A 25 12.17 10.93 -11.27
CA GLY A 25 13.07 12.09 -11.38
C GLY A 25 12.40 13.45 -11.10
N HIS A 26 11.07 13.54 -11.14
CA HIS A 26 10.33 14.80 -11.02
C HIS A 26 9.25 14.80 -9.92
N THR A 27 8.91 13.64 -9.38
CA THR A 27 7.78 13.50 -8.46
C THR A 27 8.17 12.74 -7.20
N ASP A 28 7.62 13.15 -6.05
CA ASP A 28 7.71 12.39 -4.80
C ASP A 28 6.63 11.27 -4.82
N PRO A 29 6.98 10.00 -4.57
CA PRO A 29 6.02 8.90 -4.49
C PRO A 29 5.00 9.03 -3.33
N LYS A 30 5.21 9.99 -2.42
CA LYS A 30 4.23 10.38 -1.39
C LYS A 30 3.21 11.40 -1.89
N GLU A 31 3.43 12.00 -3.04
CA GLU A 31 2.52 12.98 -3.63
C GLU A 31 1.70 12.41 -4.78
N LYS A 32 2.32 11.58 -5.63
CA LYS A 32 1.66 10.98 -6.81
C LYS A 32 2.20 9.58 -7.09
N PHE A 33 1.42 8.81 -7.86
CA PHE A 33 1.86 7.52 -8.40
C PHE A 33 2.94 7.75 -9.48
N ILE A 34 4.09 7.12 -9.33
CA ILE A 34 5.22 7.25 -10.27
C ILE A 34 5.05 6.28 -11.43
N GLY A 35 4.65 6.80 -12.57
CA GLY A 35 4.36 6.03 -13.79
C GLY A 35 2.87 5.89 -14.07
N ASP A 36 2.47 4.81 -14.73
CA ASP A 36 1.09 4.45 -14.98
C ASP A 36 0.72 3.14 -14.28
N PRO A 37 -0.33 3.07 -13.45
CA PRO A 37 -0.70 1.86 -12.73
C PRO A 37 -1.12 0.68 -13.65
N THR A 38 -1.31 0.92 -14.93
CA THR A 38 -1.58 -0.12 -15.94
C THR A 38 -0.32 -0.63 -16.64
N ASP A 39 0.85 -0.02 -16.38
CA ASP A 39 2.14 -0.43 -16.93
C ASP A 39 2.97 -1.15 -15.85
N SER A 40 3.35 -2.40 -16.13
CA SER A 40 4.18 -3.23 -15.26
C SER A 40 5.59 -2.69 -14.99
N ASN A 41 6.05 -1.73 -15.79
CA ASN A 41 7.36 -1.07 -15.62
C ASN A 41 7.27 0.19 -14.74
N SER A 42 6.11 0.52 -14.23
CA SER A 42 5.93 1.66 -13.35
C SER A 42 6.50 1.39 -11.96
N TYR A 43 6.86 2.47 -11.27
CA TYR A 43 7.42 2.39 -9.93
C TYR A 43 6.32 2.14 -8.88
N GLY A 44 5.32 3.01 -8.77
CA GLY A 44 4.27 2.91 -7.76
C GLY A 44 4.11 4.17 -6.91
N CYS A 45 3.54 4.03 -5.72
CA CYS A 45 3.35 5.14 -4.80
C CYS A 45 3.29 4.67 -3.34
N TYR A 46 3.33 5.63 -2.42
CA TYR A 46 3.29 5.39 -0.99
C TYR A 46 1.93 5.74 -0.37
N SER A 47 1.77 5.40 0.91
CA SER A 47 0.50 5.47 1.65
C SER A 47 -0.31 6.76 1.47
N PRO A 48 0.27 7.99 1.48
CA PRO A 48 -0.53 9.21 1.34
C PRO A 48 -1.28 9.31 0.01
N VAL A 49 -0.70 8.77 -1.07
CA VAL A 49 -1.33 8.78 -2.40
C VAL A 49 -2.55 7.87 -2.42
N ILE A 50 -2.44 6.69 -1.81
CA ILE A 50 -3.55 5.72 -1.71
C ILE A 50 -4.68 6.28 -0.83
N VAL A 51 -4.34 6.92 0.29
CA VAL A 51 -5.33 7.61 1.14
C VAL A 51 -6.09 8.67 0.37
N LYS A 52 -5.37 9.52 -0.38
CA LYS A 52 -5.98 10.57 -1.21
C LYS A 52 -6.90 10.00 -2.28
N ALA A 53 -6.46 8.98 -3.02
CA ALA A 53 -7.26 8.33 -4.06
C ALA A 53 -8.51 7.64 -3.49
N ALA A 54 -8.35 6.88 -2.41
CA ALA A 54 -9.46 6.21 -1.75
C ALA A 54 -10.50 7.21 -1.22
N ASN A 55 -10.08 8.31 -0.59
CA ASN A 55 -10.99 9.33 -0.08
C ASN A 55 -11.73 10.06 -1.21
N LYS A 56 -11.06 10.39 -2.32
CA LYS A 56 -11.75 10.95 -3.51
C LYS A 56 -12.87 10.02 -4.02
N TYR A 57 -12.59 8.71 -4.09
CA TYR A 57 -13.61 7.73 -4.47
C TYR A 57 -14.75 7.68 -3.46
N LEU A 58 -14.44 7.55 -2.17
CA LEU A 58 -15.42 7.45 -1.08
C LEU A 58 -16.34 8.69 -1.04
N GLU A 59 -15.78 9.88 -1.21
CA GLU A 59 -16.53 11.13 -1.30
C GLU A 59 -17.47 11.15 -2.52
N SER A 60 -17.01 10.66 -3.69
CA SER A 60 -17.85 10.56 -4.89
C SER A 60 -19.07 9.63 -4.73
N LYS A 61 -19.00 8.70 -3.76
CA LYS A 61 -20.07 7.78 -3.40
C LYS A 61 -20.89 8.23 -2.19
N SER A 62 -20.61 9.41 -1.64
CA SER A 62 -21.23 9.90 -0.38
C SER A 62 -21.09 8.88 0.75
N SER A 63 -19.96 8.17 0.79
CA SER A 63 -19.70 7.11 1.76
C SER A 63 -19.34 7.69 3.12
N GLU A 64 -19.78 7.02 4.20
CA GLU A 64 -19.36 7.33 5.57
C GLU A 64 -17.93 6.83 5.88
N TYR A 65 -17.40 5.92 5.04
CA TYR A 65 -16.05 5.40 5.19
C TYR A 65 -15.00 6.45 4.83
N LYS A 66 -13.84 6.36 5.51
CA LYS A 66 -12.66 7.18 5.23
C LYS A 66 -11.40 6.34 5.27
N ALA A 67 -10.52 6.57 4.31
CA ALA A 67 -9.16 6.03 4.35
C ALA A 67 -8.30 6.88 5.29
N LYS A 68 -7.52 6.20 6.14
CA LYS A 68 -6.60 6.82 7.11
C LYS A 68 -5.21 6.24 6.98
N ASP A 69 -4.21 7.11 6.94
CA ASP A 69 -2.80 6.73 7.05
C ASP A 69 -2.49 6.42 8.52
N ILE A 70 -2.09 5.18 8.79
CA ILE A 70 -1.68 4.71 10.12
C ILE A 70 -0.21 4.30 10.14
N SER A 71 0.56 4.78 9.17
CA SER A 71 1.99 4.48 9.03
C SER A 71 2.80 4.80 10.29
N GLY A 72 3.93 4.10 10.45
CA GLY A 72 4.82 4.23 11.62
C GLY A 72 4.54 3.21 12.73
N LYS A 73 3.40 2.53 12.72
CA LYS A 73 3.09 1.45 13.65
C LYS A 73 3.97 0.22 13.38
N LYS A 74 4.31 -0.54 14.42
CA LYS A 74 4.94 -1.86 14.23
C LYS A 74 3.94 -2.83 13.59
N LEU A 75 4.45 -3.87 12.95
CA LEU A 75 3.59 -4.89 12.34
C LEU A 75 2.59 -5.49 13.35
N ASP A 76 3.05 -5.82 14.55
CA ASP A 76 2.20 -6.42 15.59
C ASP A 76 1.09 -5.45 16.08
N ASP A 77 1.32 -4.14 16.02
CA ASP A 77 0.31 -3.14 16.36
C ASP A 77 -0.83 -3.09 15.34
N LEU A 78 -0.63 -3.66 14.15
CA LEU A 78 -1.66 -3.74 13.11
C LEU A 78 -2.65 -4.89 13.35
N PHE A 79 -2.30 -5.88 14.16
CA PHE A 79 -3.11 -7.07 14.38
C PHE A 79 -4.45 -6.76 15.04
N SER A 80 -4.51 -5.75 15.91
CA SER A 80 -5.77 -5.31 16.48
C SER A 80 -6.80 -4.86 15.44
N TYR A 81 -6.37 -4.29 14.31
CA TYR A 81 -7.27 -3.96 13.21
C TYR A 81 -7.79 -5.22 12.52
N ILE A 82 -6.95 -6.23 12.38
CA ILE A 82 -7.36 -7.53 11.80
C ILE A 82 -8.36 -8.23 12.71
N ASP A 83 -8.15 -8.20 14.03
CA ASP A 83 -9.09 -8.75 15.02
C ASP A 83 -10.45 -8.04 14.98
N ASP A 84 -10.46 -6.74 14.66
CA ASP A 84 -11.65 -5.93 14.44
C ASP A 84 -12.29 -6.14 13.05
N GLY A 85 -11.77 -7.08 12.23
CA GLY A 85 -12.25 -7.33 10.87
C GLY A 85 -11.90 -6.26 9.84
N LYS A 86 -10.89 -5.42 10.13
CA LYS A 86 -10.43 -4.34 9.25
C LYS A 86 -9.15 -4.75 8.52
N PRO A 87 -9.19 -5.10 7.23
CA PRO A 87 -7.99 -5.38 6.47
C PRO A 87 -7.11 -4.14 6.33
N VAL A 88 -5.79 -4.32 6.42
CA VAL A 88 -4.81 -3.23 6.42
C VAL A 88 -3.98 -3.27 5.15
N MET A 89 -3.98 -2.22 4.34
CA MET A 89 -3.03 -2.07 3.23
C MET A 89 -1.65 -1.80 3.81
N VAL A 90 -0.65 -2.57 3.39
CA VAL A 90 0.73 -2.52 3.90
C VAL A 90 1.73 -2.58 2.75
N TRP A 91 2.88 -1.91 2.93
CA TRP A 91 3.97 -1.93 1.96
C TRP A 91 5.08 -2.87 2.42
N GLY A 92 5.47 -3.74 1.55
CA GLY A 92 6.58 -4.67 1.68
C GLY A 92 7.30 -4.82 0.34
N THR A 93 7.82 -6.00 0.07
CA THR A 93 8.47 -6.31 -1.21
C THR A 93 7.77 -7.45 -1.92
N VAL A 94 7.86 -7.47 -3.25
CA VAL A 94 7.34 -8.58 -4.08
C VAL A 94 7.86 -9.91 -3.56
N ASP A 95 6.96 -10.87 -3.33
CA ASP A 95 7.26 -12.20 -2.77
C ASP A 95 8.03 -12.16 -1.45
N CYS A 96 7.95 -11.07 -0.70
CA CYS A 96 8.70 -10.87 0.55
C CYS A 96 10.23 -11.01 0.38
N LYS A 97 10.74 -10.84 -0.85
CA LYS A 97 12.18 -10.92 -1.18
C LYS A 97 12.96 -9.80 -0.54
N ASP A 98 14.25 -9.99 -0.40
CA ASP A 98 15.14 -8.89 -0.02
C ASP A 98 15.19 -7.83 -1.12
N GLY A 99 15.42 -6.59 -0.71
CA GLY A 99 15.44 -5.46 -1.61
C GLY A 99 16.57 -4.47 -1.29
N SER A 100 16.67 -3.46 -2.13
CA SER A 100 17.66 -2.39 -1.97
C SER A 100 17.18 -1.07 -2.57
N TYR A 101 17.85 0.01 -2.20
CA TYR A 101 17.66 1.29 -2.89
C TYR A 101 18.31 1.23 -4.28
N THR A 102 17.49 1.36 -5.33
CA THR A 102 17.92 1.17 -6.72
C THR A 102 18.16 2.47 -7.47
N VAL A 103 17.39 3.50 -7.13
CA VAL A 103 17.46 4.82 -7.77
C VAL A 103 17.17 5.93 -6.76
N SER A 104 17.75 7.10 -7.00
CA SER A 104 17.45 8.30 -6.22
C SER A 104 17.37 9.53 -7.13
N TRP A 105 16.53 10.49 -6.72
CA TRP A 105 16.38 11.78 -7.41
C TRP A 105 16.01 12.87 -6.40
N THR A 106 16.05 14.13 -6.84
CA THR A 106 15.73 15.27 -5.98
C THR A 106 14.44 15.94 -6.44
N VAL A 107 13.50 16.14 -5.49
CA VAL A 107 12.25 16.88 -5.70
C VAL A 107 12.16 17.98 -4.64
N ASN A 108 11.99 19.22 -5.05
CA ASN A 108 11.86 20.37 -4.14
C ASN A 108 12.98 20.43 -3.08
N GLY A 109 14.23 20.13 -3.48
CA GLY A 109 15.39 20.11 -2.60
C GLY A 109 15.51 18.92 -1.65
N LYS A 110 14.59 17.94 -1.74
CA LYS A 110 14.62 16.71 -0.93
C LYS A 110 15.05 15.52 -1.79
N THR A 111 15.93 14.68 -1.27
CA THR A 111 16.32 13.43 -1.92
C THR A 111 15.25 12.36 -1.69
N VAL A 112 14.68 11.87 -2.79
CA VAL A 112 13.84 10.69 -2.83
C VAL A 112 14.72 9.48 -3.14
N LYS A 113 14.53 8.38 -2.39
CA LYS A 113 15.20 7.10 -2.65
C LYS A 113 14.14 6.03 -2.83
N TRP A 114 14.22 5.30 -3.94
CA TRP A 114 13.29 4.21 -4.23
C TRP A 114 13.84 2.87 -3.75
N TYR A 115 13.07 2.17 -2.94
CA TYR A 115 13.39 0.83 -2.46
C TYR A 115 12.70 -0.20 -3.36
N SER A 116 13.44 -1.12 -3.96
CA SER A 116 12.92 -2.11 -4.90
C SER A 116 13.21 -3.53 -4.39
N PRO A 117 12.33 -4.49 -4.65
CA PRO A 117 11.05 -4.41 -5.38
C PRO A 117 9.87 -4.06 -4.43
N GLU A 118 9.49 -2.78 -4.41
CA GLU A 118 8.36 -2.31 -3.60
C GLU A 118 7.05 -2.96 -4.05
N HIS A 119 6.17 -3.25 -3.08
CA HIS A 119 4.87 -3.85 -3.35
C HIS A 119 3.85 -3.55 -2.23
N CYS A 120 2.65 -3.14 -2.62
CA CYS A 120 1.54 -2.92 -1.70
C CYS A 120 0.61 -4.15 -1.69
N MET A 121 0.34 -4.69 -0.51
CA MET A 121 -0.51 -5.85 -0.25
C MET A 121 -1.56 -5.50 0.80
N VAL A 122 -2.51 -6.40 1.04
CA VAL A 122 -3.50 -6.24 2.10
C VAL A 122 -3.31 -7.32 3.15
N LEU A 123 -2.88 -6.93 4.35
CA LEU A 123 -2.81 -7.81 5.52
C LEU A 123 -4.24 -8.21 5.92
N VAL A 124 -4.50 -9.51 5.98
CA VAL A 124 -5.83 -10.09 6.22
C VAL A 124 -5.87 -11.12 7.35
N GLY A 125 -4.70 -11.52 7.88
CA GLY A 125 -4.62 -12.50 8.95
C GLY A 125 -3.21 -12.64 9.52
N TYR A 126 -3.12 -13.28 10.67
CA TYR A 126 -1.84 -13.59 11.34
C TYR A 126 -1.99 -14.77 12.29
N ASP A 127 -0.86 -15.40 12.63
CA ASP A 127 -0.70 -16.33 13.75
C ASP A 127 0.62 -16.04 14.50
N ASP A 128 1.07 -16.95 15.33
CA ASP A 128 2.33 -16.76 16.10
C ASP A 128 3.55 -16.62 15.19
N ASN A 129 3.57 -17.26 14.04
CA ASN A 129 4.74 -17.40 13.18
C ASN A 129 4.61 -16.70 11.82
N ASN A 130 3.37 -16.48 11.34
CA ASN A 130 3.10 -16.05 9.98
C ASN A 130 2.11 -14.87 9.93
N VAL A 131 2.11 -14.20 8.80
CA VAL A 131 1.06 -13.27 8.37
C VAL A 131 0.48 -13.74 7.04
N TRP A 132 -0.79 -13.45 6.80
CA TRP A 132 -1.46 -13.66 5.52
C TRP A 132 -1.78 -12.33 4.88
N VAL A 133 -1.44 -12.23 3.60
CA VAL A 133 -1.71 -11.04 2.79
C VAL A 133 -2.46 -11.43 1.53
N ALA A 134 -3.50 -10.68 1.20
CA ALA A 134 -4.11 -10.74 -0.12
C ALA A 134 -3.22 -9.93 -1.07
N ASP A 135 -2.66 -10.61 -2.06
CA ASP A 135 -1.66 -10.06 -2.98
C ASP A 135 -2.30 -9.73 -4.35
N PRO A 136 -2.37 -8.45 -4.73
CA PRO A 136 -2.98 -8.04 -5.99
C PRO A 136 -2.18 -8.49 -7.23
N MET A 137 -0.88 -8.78 -7.09
CA MET A 137 -0.04 -9.25 -8.19
C MET A 137 -0.34 -10.70 -8.55
N HIS A 138 -0.62 -11.53 -7.54
CA HIS A 138 -0.90 -12.95 -7.71
C HIS A 138 -2.39 -13.27 -7.72
N GLY A 139 -3.23 -12.39 -7.17
CA GLY A 139 -4.68 -12.58 -7.11
C GLY A 139 -5.13 -13.61 -6.06
N ASP A 140 -4.27 -13.96 -5.12
CA ASP A 140 -4.51 -14.95 -4.07
C ASP A 140 -4.10 -14.43 -2.68
N VAL A 141 -4.35 -15.23 -1.64
CA VAL A 141 -3.84 -15.00 -0.28
C VAL A 141 -2.56 -15.79 -0.09
N ARG A 142 -1.50 -15.08 0.29
CA ARG A 142 -0.17 -15.63 0.53
C ARG A 142 0.21 -15.53 1.98
N SER A 143 1.01 -16.49 2.44
CA SER A 143 1.53 -16.54 3.79
C SER A 143 3.04 -16.30 3.78
N TYR A 144 3.51 -15.46 4.71
CA TYR A 144 4.92 -15.17 4.91
C TYR A 144 5.29 -15.28 6.38
N LYS A 145 6.53 -15.68 6.67
CA LYS A 145 7.05 -15.65 8.05
C LYS A 145 6.96 -14.22 8.60
N LYS A 146 6.36 -14.09 9.77
CA LYS A 146 6.17 -12.79 10.45
C LYS A 146 7.45 -11.98 10.56
N SER A 147 8.56 -12.61 10.96
CA SER A 147 9.86 -11.93 11.10
C SER A 147 10.39 -11.40 9.78
N THR A 148 10.26 -12.18 8.68
CA THR A 148 10.69 -11.73 7.36
C THR A 148 9.80 -10.61 6.84
N PHE A 149 8.49 -10.75 6.98
CA PHE A 149 7.55 -9.72 6.55
C PHE A 149 7.74 -8.40 7.32
N SER A 150 7.96 -8.49 8.65
CA SER A 150 8.24 -7.32 9.50
C SER A 150 9.48 -6.55 9.03
N ASP A 151 10.56 -7.26 8.68
CA ASP A 151 11.76 -6.61 8.14
C ASP A 151 11.49 -5.87 6.83
N ARG A 152 10.71 -6.47 5.90
CA ARG A 152 10.36 -5.82 4.63
C ARG A 152 9.43 -4.63 4.82
N TYR A 153 8.47 -4.74 5.71
CA TYR A 153 7.58 -3.68 6.13
C TYR A 153 8.34 -2.50 6.76
N ASP A 154 9.29 -2.78 7.64
CA ASP A 154 10.15 -1.78 8.27
C ASP A 154 11.01 -1.03 7.23
N LYS A 155 11.61 -1.75 6.28
CA LYS A 155 12.41 -1.16 5.19
C LYS A 155 11.62 -0.27 4.25
N LEU A 156 10.33 -0.52 4.08
CA LEU A 156 9.40 0.33 3.34
C LEU A 156 8.79 1.46 4.20
N GLY A 157 9.34 1.71 5.40
CA GLY A 157 8.96 2.85 6.25
C GLY A 157 7.69 2.61 7.05
N LYS A 158 7.31 1.36 7.29
CA LYS A 158 6.12 0.97 8.09
C LYS A 158 4.84 1.61 7.56
N GLN A 159 4.67 1.62 6.25
CA GLN A 159 3.53 2.24 5.61
C GLN A 159 2.29 1.37 5.76
N ALA A 160 1.21 1.95 6.25
CA ALA A 160 -0.04 1.24 6.48
C ALA A 160 -1.25 2.17 6.31
N VAL A 161 -2.32 1.65 5.70
CA VAL A 161 -3.57 2.37 5.47
C VAL A 161 -4.75 1.47 5.82
N ILE A 162 -5.72 2.04 6.53
CA ILE A 162 -7.03 1.42 6.81
C ILE A 162 -8.14 2.22 6.16
N ILE A 163 -9.31 1.57 6.02
CA ILE A 163 -10.57 2.26 5.68
C ILE A 163 -11.58 1.91 6.77
N GLU A 164 -12.12 2.92 7.42
CA GLU A 164 -13.11 2.75 8.48
C GLU A 164 -14.14 3.90 8.49
N LYS A 165 -15.25 3.70 9.18
CA LYS A 165 -16.26 4.75 9.44
C LYS A 165 -15.81 5.71 10.53
#